data_b66b282e8257d15990c6d0c8c17b376b
#
_entry.id   b66b282e8257d15990c6d0c8c17b376b
#
_cell.length_a   1.000
_cell.length_b   1.000
_cell.length_c   1.000
_cell.angle_alpha   90.00
_cell.angle_beta   90.00
_cell.angle_gamma   90.00
#
_symmetry.space_group_name_H-M   'P 1'
#
loop_
_entity.id
_entity.type
_entity.pdbx_description
1 polymer ?
#
loop_
_entity_poly.entity_id
_entity_poly.type
_entity_poly.pdbx_seq_one_letter_code
_entity_poly.pdbx_strand_id
1 'polypeptide(L)'
;FLEDEGLPTNDSDWEKFDLPVLPVANLRGKRLKYLKIKEGCDFKKDEKVIIKAGMLSNTPITLDYYPKIQAMRSAGRKSILDETNTTLHKAILTPEHLAFVDWNRIYFAIIDYKNERSWYNLCVSSEDIKEIALDSSWYTLFIPEPQMSFTDFGSQTAMWHDILVALLKGYVEKVYNNAKSRWMSRNVETAYLDSSHPNFEEEYRVLTHKELFKNEDEAGFCKAINKLKQELTAGTFSKSIRIANSNDFEALCIAGHLYQPLLYLNESSFKHKEIGNLIEVRPVALNKGERDFVCDIQRFFDNNPAFFEGKSLYLLRNKSRKGIGFFDDSGFYPDFIVWLVVGEHQYVSFIDPKGIT
;
A
#
# COMPACT_ATOMS: atom_id res chain seq x y z
N PHE A 1 5.66 16.79 10.95
CA PHE A 1 6.10 16.91 12.35
C PHE A 1 6.81 15.64 12.88
N LEU A 2 6.83 14.54 12.15
CA LEU A 2 7.56 13.30 12.50
C LEU A 2 8.77 13.03 11.58
N GLU A 3 9.06 13.91 10.64
CA GLU A 3 10.18 13.79 9.70
C GLU A 3 11.49 14.40 10.23
N ASP A 4 11.46 15.17 11.32
CA ASP A 4 12.65 15.80 11.92
C ASP A 4 13.19 15.10 13.17
N GLU A 5 12.49 14.08 13.68
CA GLU A 5 12.94 13.31 14.85
C GLU A 5 13.84 12.14 14.42
N GLY A 6 15.09 12.39 14.20
CA GLY A 6 16.05 11.34 13.91
C GLY A 6 17.33 11.81 13.24
N LEU A 7 17.59 13.10 13.23
CA LEU A 7 18.94 13.58 12.87
C LEU A 7 19.93 13.12 13.96
N PRO A 8 21.07 12.51 13.56
CA PRO A 8 22.13 12.17 14.51
C PRO A 8 22.52 13.43 15.27
N THR A 9 22.43 13.37 16.58
CA THR A 9 22.70 14.52 17.47
C THR A 9 24.19 14.88 17.59
N ASN A 10 25.06 14.20 16.83
CA ASN A 10 26.50 14.51 16.73
C ASN A 10 26.88 14.84 15.29
N ASP A 11 26.77 16.11 14.93
CA ASP A 11 27.01 16.65 13.58
C ASP A 11 28.46 16.43 13.04
N SER A 12 29.41 16.09 13.91
CA SER A 12 30.83 16.00 13.52
C SER A 12 31.21 14.74 12.73
N ASP A 13 30.37 13.69 12.79
CA ASP A 13 30.68 12.39 12.17
C ASP A 13 29.88 12.11 10.90
N TRP A 14 29.00 13.04 10.52
CA TRP A 14 28.19 12.94 9.32
C TRP A 14 28.52 14.03 8.31
N GLU A 15 28.71 13.64 7.06
CA GLU A 15 28.86 14.55 5.93
C GLU A 15 27.55 14.62 5.13
N LYS A 16 27.18 15.84 4.72
CA LYS A 16 25.91 16.13 4.05
C LYS A 16 26.14 16.52 2.60
N PHE A 17 25.39 15.89 1.69
CA PHE A 17 25.33 16.23 0.28
C PHE A 17 23.90 16.54 -0.14
N ASP A 18 23.66 17.74 -0.62
CA ASP A 18 22.36 18.14 -1.19
C ASP A 18 22.46 18.03 -2.71
N LEU A 19 21.60 17.20 -3.30
CA LEU A 19 21.57 16.89 -4.73
C LEU A 19 20.28 17.47 -5.33
N PRO A 20 20.33 18.42 -6.25
CA PRO A 20 19.14 18.95 -6.90
C PRO A 20 18.43 17.87 -7.73
N VAL A 21 17.13 17.99 -7.84
CA VAL A 21 16.30 17.14 -8.70
C VAL A 21 15.96 17.90 -9.97
N LEU A 22 16.12 17.25 -11.11
CA LEU A 22 15.77 17.82 -12.41
C LEU A 22 14.37 17.37 -12.80
N PRO A 23 13.40 18.28 -12.92
CA PRO A 23 12.12 17.95 -13.55
C PRO A 23 12.35 17.69 -15.04
N VAL A 24 11.75 16.64 -15.57
CA VAL A 24 11.88 16.31 -16.99
C VAL A 24 11.12 17.36 -17.83
N ALA A 25 11.82 18.00 -18.76
CA ALA A 25 11.31 19.12 -19.57
C ALA A 25 10.04 18.78 -20.40
N ASN A 26 9.74 17.50 -20.59
CA ASN A 26 8.60 17.03 -21.39
C ASN A 26 7.23 17.22 -20.72
N LEU A 27 7.16 17.63 -19.43
CA LEU A 27 5.89 18.03 -18.80
C LEU A 27 5.37 19.38 -19.30
N ARG A 28 6.22 20.23 -19.87
CA ARG A 28 5.77 21.51 -20.45
C ARG A 28 4.88 21.24 -21.66
N GLY A 29 3.56 21.35 -21.44
CA GLY A 29 2.54 21.20 -22.48
C GLY A 29 1.75 19.88 -22.46
N LYS A 30 2.11 18.89 -21.65
CA LYS A 30 1.31 17.67 -21.49
C LYS A 30 0.62 17.65 -20.14
N ARG A 31 -0.70 17.57 -20.17
CA ARG A 31 -1.56 17.53 -18.98
C ARG A 31 -1.81 16.10 -18.59
N LEU A 32 -0.96 15.51 -17.74
CA LEU A 32 -1.21 14.19 -17.16
C LEU A 32 -2.36 14.27 -16.16
N LYS A 33 -3.38 13.45 -16.38
CA LYS A 33 -4.60 13.43 -15.58
C LYS A 33 -4.44 12.47 -14.39
N TYR A 34 -4.99 12.85 -13.26
CA TYR A 34 -5.20 11.96 -12.12
C TYR A 34 -6.52 12.28 -11.42
N LEU A 35 -7.00 11.35 -10.62
CA LEU A 35 -8.22 11.55 -9.84
C LEU A 35 -7.84 12.03 -8.43
N LYS A 36 -8.56 13.02 -7.91
CA LYS A 36 -8.48 13.48 -6.52
C LYS A 36 -9.86 13.69 -5.93
N ILE A 37 -9.96 13.67 -4.61
CA ILE A 37 -11.17 14.11 -3.92
C ILE A 37 -11.27 15.63 -4.07
N LYS A 38 -12.50 16.11 -4.32
CA LYS A 38 -12.79 17.56 -4.39
C LYS A 38 -12.36 18.25 -3.11
N GLU A 39 -11.81 19.44 -3.24
CA GLU A 39 -11.35 20.21 -2.11
C GLU A 39 -12.49 20.52 -1.14
N GLY A 40 -12.21 20.41 0.16
CA GLY A 40 -13.19 20.61 1.22
C GLY A 40 -14.11 19.41 1.51
N CYS A 41 -14.08 18.35 0.70
CA CYS A 41 -14.85 17.13 0.94
C CYS A 41 -14.11 16.15 1.87
N ASP A 42 -14.81 15.65 2.89
CA ASP A 42 -14.30 14.68 3.86
C ASP A 42 -15.39 13.67 4.19
N PHE A 43 -15.24 12.42 3.76
CA PHE A 43 -16.23 11.36 3.99
C PHE A 43 -16.67 11.23 5.45
N LYS A 44 -15.74 11.38 6.38
CA LYS A 44 -16.06 11.24 7.81
C LYS A 44 -16.88 12.40 8.37
N LYS A 45 -16.85 13.56 7.71
CA LYS A 45 -17.65 14.74 8.09
C LYS A 45 -18.94 14.86 7.30
N ASP A 46 -18.90 14.50 6.02
CA ASP A 46 -19.97 14.75 5.07
C ASP A 46 -21.05 13.65 5.07
N GLU A 47 -20.67 12.41 5.38
CA GLU A 47 -21.57 11.25 5.25
C GLU A 47 -21.72 10.54 6.60
N LYS A 48 -22.96 10.37 7.03
CA LYS A 48 -23.32 9.55 8.20
C LYS A 48 -23.70 8.15 7.72
N VAL A 49 -22.92 7.15 8.10
CA VAL A 49 -23.19 5.74 7.73
C VAL A 49 -24.02 5.08 8.82
N ILE A 50 -25.24 4.70 8.50
CA ILE A 50 -26.15 3.99 9.41
C ILE A 50 -26.22 2.54 8.94
N ILE A 51 -25.96 1.60 9.86
CA ILE A 51 -26.03 0.16 9.58
C ILE A 51 -27.44 -0.33 9.85
N LYS A 52 -28.02 -1.10 8.91
CA LYS A 52 -29.32 -1.74 9.05
C LYS A 52 -29.33 -3.13 8.41
N ALA A 53 -30.25 -3.97 8.80
CA ALA A 53 -30.50 -5.26 8.17
C ALA A 53 -30.84 -5.09 6.67
N GLY A 54 -30.51 -6.09 5.85
CA GLY A 54 -30.83 -6.11 4.42
C GLY A 54 -29.91 -5.29 3.51
N MET A 55 -28.85 -4.64 4.03
CA MET A 55 -27.94 -3.81 3.21
C MET A 55 -26.98 -4.62 2.33
N LEU A 56 -26.78 -5.92 2.60
CA LEU A 56 -25.88 -6.81 1.88
C LEU A 56 -26.57 -8.01 1.22
N SER A 57 -27.70 -7.82 0.57
CA SER A 57 -28.47 -8.90 -0.04
C SER A 57 -27.80 -9.61 -1.23
N ASN A 58 -26.88 -8.96 -1.92
CA ASN A 58 -26.31 -9.47 -3.19
C ASN A 58 -24.84 -9.92 -3.13
N THR A 59 -24.16 -9.76 -2.01
CA THR A 59 -22.74 -10.12 -1.88
C THR A 59 -22.49 -10.71 -0.49
N PRO A 60 -22.76 -12.01 -0.31
CA PRO A 60 -22.63 -12.66 0.99
C PRO A 60 -21.18 -12.61 1.49
N ILE A 61 -21.05 -12.47 2.79
CA ILE A 61 -19.78 -12.63 3.49
C ILE A 61 -19.55 -14.11 3.71
N THR A 62 -18.37 -14.60 3.36
CA THR A 62 -18.02 -16.00 3.58
C THR A 62 -17.10 -16.11 4.80
N LEU A 63 -17.50 -16.90 5.78
CA LEU A 63 -16.68 -17.28 6.92
C LEU A 63 -16.41 -18.78 6.88
N ASP A 64 -15.14 -19.15 6.82
CA ASP A 64 -14.69 -20.53 6.89
C ASP A 64 -14.12 -20.82 8.28
N TYR A 65 -14.84 -21.61 9.06
CA TYR A 65 -14.50 -22.01 10.43
C TYR A 65 -13.89 -23.41 10.52
N TYR A 66 -13.51 -24.00 9.39
CA TYR A 66 -12.79 -25.29 9.41
C TYR A 66 -11.35 -25.09 9.88
N PRO A 67 -10.80 -26.06 10.66
CA PRO A 67 -9.40 -26.03 11.06
C PRO A 67 -8.47 -26.02 9.85
N LYS A 68 -7.66 -24.97 9.70
CA LYS A 68 -6.66 -24.89 8.63
C LYS A 68 -5.38 -25.57 9.08
N ILE A 69 -5.13 -26.80 8.58
CA ILE A 69 -3.88 -27.51 8.81
C ILE A 69 -2.84 -26.91 7.86
N GLN A 70 -1.90 -26.15 8.40
CA GLN A 70 -0.71 -25.77 7.66
C GLN A 70 0.20 -26.99 7.53
N ALA A 71 0.22 -27.63 6.36
CA ALA A 71 1.22 -28.62 6.04
C ALA A 71 2.59 -27.94 5.96
N MET A 72 3.48 -28.21 6.92
CA MET A 72 4.88 -27.85 6.80
C MET A 72 5.47 -28.62 5.61
N ARG A 73 5.78 -27.92 4.52
CA ARG A 73 6.52 -28.49 3.38
C ARG A 73 7.96 -28.70 3.82
N SER A 74 8.35 -29.95 4.03
CA SER A 74 9.77 -30.31 4.00
C SER A 74 10.25 -30.16 2.54
N ALA A 75 11.31 -29.40 2.34
CA ALA A 75 11.97 -29.24 1.05
C ALA A 75 12.38 -30.64 0.52
N GLY A 76 11.76 -31.10 -0.56
CA GLY A 76 12.29 -32.25 -1.30
C GLY A 76 11.32 -33.28 -1.86
N ARG A 77 10.01 -33.22 -1.64
CA ARG A 77 9.07 -34.11 -2.35
C ARG A 77 7.81 -33.39 -2.77
N LYS A 78 7.50 -33.40 -4.07
CA LYS A 78 6.15 -33.11 -4.58
C LYS A 78 5.21 -34.17 -3.99
N SER A 79 4.57 -33.86 -2.85
CA SER A 79 3.38 -34.59 -2.48
C SER A 79 2.24 -33.96 -3.28
N ILE A 80 1.68 -34.75 -4.18
CA ILE A 80 0.34 -34.56 -4.71
C ILE A 80 -0.56 -34.63 -3.47
N LEU A 81 -0.96 -33.50 -2.94
CA LEU A 81 -2.10 -33.45 -2.04
C LEU A 81 -3.30 -33.77 -2.92
N ASP A 82 -3.85 -34.96 -2.78
CA ASP A 82 -5.22 -35.22 -3.20
C ASP A 82 -6.08 -34.11 -2.59
N GLU A 83 -6.59 -33.22 -3.44
CA GLU A 83 -7.73 -32.38 -3.11
C GLU A 83 -8.89 -33.37 -2.89
N THR A 84 -8.99 -33.91 -1.67
CA THR A 84 -10.22 -34.53 -1.24
C THR A 84 -11.29 -33.46 -1.35
N ASN A 85 -12.19 -33.61 -2.30
CA ASN A 85 -13.43 -32.85 -2.45
C ASN A 85 -14.31 -33.10 -1.21
N THR A 86 -13.88 -32.61 -0.06
CA THR A 86 -14.71 -32.50 1.13
C THR A 86 -15.68 -31.36 0.87
N THR A 87 -16.91 -31.71 0.54
CA THR A 87 -18.03 -30.74 0.52
C THR A 87 -18.11 -30.13 1.91
N LEU A 88 -17.65 -28.87 2.02
CA LEU A 88 -17.70 -28.13 3.27
C LEU A 88 -19.18 -27.97 3.70
N HIS A 89 -19.49 -28.37 4.94
CA HIS A 89 -20.83 -28.21 5.47
C HIS A 89 -21.18 -26.72 5.64
N LYS A 90 -22.30 -26.31 5.07
CA LYS A 90 -22.85 -24.94 5.21
C LYS A 90 -23.86 -24.93 6.33
N ALA A 91 -23.75 -23.95 7.20
CA ALA A 91 -24.68 -23.73 8.30
C ALA A 91 -25.12 -22.27 8.41
N ILE A 92 -26.15 -22.05 9.21
CA ILE A 92 -26.62 -20.73 9.63
C ILE A 92 -26.74 -20.70 11.15
N LEU A 93 -26.54 -19.55 11.76
CA LEU A 93 -26.87 -19.34 13.16
C LEU A 93 -28.38 -19.15 13.27
N THR A 94 -29.08 -20.15 13.87
CA THR A 94 -30.50 -20.09 14.06
C THR A 94 -30.88 -19.25 15.28
N PRO A 95 -32.15 -18.84 15.45
CA PRO A 95 -32.58 -18.12 16.65
C PRO A 95 -32.24 -18.83 17.97
N GLU A 96 -32.20 -20.18 17.96
CA GLU A 96 -31.83 -20.98 19.12
C GLU A 96 -30.33 -20.78 19.47
N HIS A 97 -29.43 -20.73 18.49
CA HIS A 97 -28.02 -20.41 18.72
C HIS A 97 -27.88 -18.98 19.24
N LEU A 98 -28.63 -18.03 18.70
CA LEU A 98 -28.58 -16.61 19.06
C LEU A 98 -29.18 -16.33 20.45
N ALA A 99 -30.01 -17.25 20.99
CA ALA A 99 -30.55 -17.14 22.36
C ALA A 99 -29.48 -17.26 23.44
N PHE A 100 -28.34 -17.88 23.15
CA PHE A 100 -27.26 -18.11 24.10
C PHE A 100 -26.11 -17.12 24.01
N VAL A 101 -26.14 -16.13 23.09
CA VAL A 101 -25.07 -15.15 22.93
C VAL A 101 -25.27 -13.95 23.87
N ASP A 102 -24.17 -13.37 24.31
CA ASP A 102 -24.18 -12.11 25.09
C ASP A 102 -24.23 -10.91 24.12
N TRP A 103 -25.42 -10.35 23.94
CA TRP A 103 -25.65 -9.21 23.05
C TRP A 103 -24.90 -7.94 23.44
N ASN A 104 -24.67 -7.71 24.73
CA ASN A 104 -23.90 -6.56 25.20
C ASN A 104 -22.44 -6.70 24.78
N ARG A 105 -21.88 -7.88 25.01
CA ARG A 105 -20.49 -8.18 24.61
C ARG A 105 -20.30 -8.07 23.09
N ILE A 106 -21.28 -8.54 22.30
CA ILE A 106 -21.28 -8.41 20.84
C ILE A 106 -21.31 -6.94 20.43
N TYR A 107 -22.22 -6.16 21.02
CA TYR A 107 -22.34 -4.73 20.74
C TYR A 107 -21.04 -3.99 21.02
N PHE A 108 -20.41 -4.21 22.19
CA PHE A 108 -19.13 -3.59 22.51
C PHE A 108 -18.01 -4.03 21.58
N ALA A 109 -17.97 -5.30 21.18
CA ALA A 109 -16.98 -5.77 20.19
C ALA A 109 -17.07 -5.06 18.83
N ILE A 110 -18.28 -4.67 18.43
CA ILE A 110 -18.48 -3.88 17.19
C ILE A 110 -18.12 -2.41 17.42
N ILE A 111 -18.41 -1.84 18.59
CA ILE A 111 -17.99 -0.47 18.93
C ILE A 111 -16.47 -0.34 19.00
N ASP A 112 -15.80 -1.30 19.62
CA ASP A 112 -14.34 -1.32 19.69
C ASP A 112 -13.72 -1.43 18.28
N TYR A 113 -14.26 -2.33 17.45
CA TYR A 113 -13.85 -2.50 16.06
C TYR A 113 -13.99 -1.21 15.24
N LYS A 114 -15.11 -0.49 15.40
CA LYS A 114 -15.33 0.82 14.81
C LYS A 114 -14.29 1.85 15.28
N ASN A 115 -14.01 1.88 16.58
CA ASN A 115 -13.08 2.84 17.20
C ASN A 115 -11.62 2.59 16.77
N GLU A 116 -11.18 1.33 16.74
CA GLU A 116 -9.85 0.93 16.24
C GLU A 116 -9.60 1.43 14.81
N ARG A 117 -10.65 1.48 13.97
CA ARG A 117 -10.59 1.97 12.58
C ARG A 117 -10.87 3.46 12.44
N SER A 118 -11.13 4.16 13.54
CA SER A 118 -11.50 5.59 13.53
C SER A 118 -12.70 5.91 12.63
N TRP A 119 -13.73 5.03 12.61
CA TRP A 119 -14.97 5.21 11.84
C TRP A 119 -15.99 6.03 12.63
N TYR A 120 -15.68 7.29 12.92
CA TYR A 120 -16.49 8.15 13.80
C TYR A 120 -17.88 8.46 13.24
N ASN A 121 -18.02 8.47 11.91
CA ASN A 121 -19.26 8.71 11.21
C ASN A 121 -20.16 7.46 11.06
N LEU A 122 -19.69 6.30 11.54
CA LEU A 122 -20.46 5.07 11.57
C LEU A 122 -21.40 5.05 12.79
N CYS A 123 -22.69 4.83 12.53
CA CYS A 123 -23.72 4.71 13.56
C CYS A 123 -24.25 3.28 13.61
N VAL A 124 -24.17 2.69 14.79
CA VAL A 124 -24.59 1.32 15.08
C VAL A 124 -25.42 1.33 16.34
N SER A 125 -26.61 0.72 16.32
CA SER A 125 -27.41 0.48 17.51
C SER A 125 -27.42 -1.00 17.89
N SER A 126 -27.75 -1.31 19.14
CA SER A 126 -27.88 -2.70 19.60
C SER A 126 -29.04 -3.42 18.91
N GLU A 127 -30.08 -2.68 18.61
CA GLU A 127 -31.29 -3.17 17.91
C GLU A 127 -30.95 -3.56 16.47
N ASP A 128 -30.27 -2.69 15.74
CA ASP A 128 -29.83 -2.96 14.35
C ASP A 128 -28.92 -4.20 14.29
N ILE A 129 -28.01 -4.38 15.26
CA ILE A 129 -27.14 -5.57 15.33
C ILE A 129 -27.95 -6.84 15.50
N LYS A 130 -29.00 -6.83 16.35
CA LYS A 130 -29.86 -7.99 16.55
C LYS A 130 -30.66 -8.32 15.29
N GLU A 131 -31.22 -7.31 14.62
CA GLU A 131 -31.96 -7.49 13.37
C GLU A 131 -31.04 -8.06 12.26
N ILE A 132 -29.79 -7.55 12.13
CA ILE A 132 -28.81 -8.07 11.18
C ILE A 132 -28.49 -9.54 11.49
N ALA A 133 -28.28 -9.89 12.75
CA ALA A 133 -27.93 -11.25 13.16
C ALA A 133 -29.06 -12.26 12.91
N LEU A 134 -30.34 -11.83 13.00
CA LEU A 134 -31.50 -12.67 12.70
C LEU A 134 -31.69 -12.92 11.20
N ASP A 135 -31.16 -12.06 10.34
CA ASP A 135 -31.17 -12.25 8.90
C ASP A 135 -29.96 -13.08 8.46
N SER A 136 -30.14 -14.32 8.06
CA SER A 136 -29.07 -15.21 7.61
C SER A 136 -28.75 -15.09 6.12
N SER A 137 -29.39 -14.19 5.38
CA SER A 137 -29.26 -14.09 3.90
C SER A 137 -27.95 -13.47 3.42
N TRP A 138 -27.25 -12.74 4.28
CA TRP A 138 -26.07 -11.93 3.93
C TRP A 138 -24.72 -12.63 4.16
N TYR A 139 -24.72 -13.87 4.66
CA TYR A 139 -23.48 -14.61 4.88
C TYR A 139 -23.55 -16.06 4.43
N THR A 140 -22.39 -16.68 4.26
CA THR A 140 -22.20 -18.13 4.11
C THR A 140 -21.20 -18.58 5.17
N LEU A 141 -21.62 -19.45 6.08
CA LEU A 141 -20.77 -20.03 7.11
C LEU A 141 -20.43 -21.47 6.76
N PHE A 142 -19.16 -21.78 6.64
CA PHE A 142 -18.65 -23.15 6.54
C PHE A 142 -18.13 -23.58 7.91
N ILE A 143 -18.76 -24.60 8.49
CA ILE A 143 -18.44 -25.11 9.81
C ILE A 143 -18.74 -26.61 9.89
N PRO A 144 -17.94 -27.43 10.62
CA PRO A 144 -18.27 -28.84 10.84
C PRO A 144 -19.64 -29.01 11.53
N GLU A 145 -20.46 -29.91 11.00
CA GLU A 145 -21.83 -30.16 11.50
C GLU A 145 -21.92 -30.42 13.02
N PRO A 146 -21.02 -31.20 13.67
CA PRO A 146 -21.07 -31.41 15.12
C PRO A 146 -20.95 -30.13 15.95
N GLN A 147 -20.35 -29.08 15.41
CA GLN A 147 -20.17 -27.80 16.11
C GLN A 147 -21.44 -26.95 16.14
N MET A 148 -22.44 -27.30 15.34
CA MET A 148 -23.77 -26.66 15.32
C MET A 148 -24.79 -27.41 16.17
N SER A 149 -24.41 -28.50 16.82
CA SER A 149 -25.29 -29.27 17.73
C SER A 149 -25.26 -28.68 19.13
N PHE A 150 -26.32 -28.94 19.91
CA PHE A 150 -26.43 -28.46 21.31
C PHE A 150 -25.94 -29.51 22.31
N THR A 151 -24.77 -30.10 22.06
CA THR A 151 -24.22 -31.21 22.87
C THR A 151 -23.19 -30.76 23.93
N ASP A 152 -22.48 -29.65 23.69
CA ASP A 152 -21.53 -29.09 24.63
C ASP A 152 -21.71 -27.57 24.72
N PHE A 153 -22.64 -27.17 25.58
CA PHE A 153 -23.07 -25.78 25.71
C PHE A 153 -21.94 -24.79 26.05
N GLY A 154 -20.96 -25.20 26.84
CA GLY A 154 -19.93 -24.28 27.32
C GLY A 154 -19.02 -23.79 26.19
N SER A 155 -18.42 -24.73 25.47
CA SER A 155 -17.49 -24.43 24.39
C SER A 155 -18.21 -23.93 23.12
N GLN A 156 -19.37 -24.49 22.82
CA GLN A 156 -20.16 -24.15 21.63
C GLN A 156 -20.75 -22.74 21.71
N THR A 157 -21.24 -22.31 22.87
CA THR A 157 -21.77 -20.95 23.03
C THR A 157 -20.68 -19.89 22.82
N ALA A 158 -19.49 -20.10 23.37
CA ALA A 158 -18.36 -19.20 23.15
C ALA A 158 -17.98 -19.13 21.65
N MET A 159 -17.96 -20.27 20.99
CA MET A 159 -17.68 -20.36 19.56
C MET A 159 -18.73 -19.64 18.71
N TRP A 160 -20.04 -19.84 18.97
CA TRP A 160 -21.10 -19.15 18.24
C TRP A 160 -21.04 -17.64 18.44
N HIS A 161 -20.69 -17.21 19.64
CA HIS A 161 -20.44 -15.82 19.96
C HIS A 161 -19.32 -15.25 19.08
N ASP A 162 -18.16 -15.93 19.01
CA ASP A 162 -17.00 -15.48 18.23
C ASP A 162 -17.28 -15.49 16.71
N ILE A 163 -18.00 -16.50 16.22
CA ILE A 163 -18.48 -16.57 14.84
C ILE A 163 -19.38 -15.39 14.53
N LEU A 164 -20.35 -15.09 15.39
CA LEU A 164 -21.28 -13.98 15.18
C LEU A 164 -20.56 -12.63 15.18
N VAL A 165 -19.61 -12.43 16.11
CA VAL A 165 -18.77 -11.21 16.13
C VAL A 165 -17.97 -11.08 14.84
N ALA A 166 -17.37 -12.16 14.34
CA ALA A 166 -16.59 -12.14 13.10
C ALA A 166 -17.46 -11.80 11.87
N LEU A 167 -18.65 -12.42 11.80
CA LEU A 167 -19.64 -12.14 10.74
C LEU A 167 -20.11 -10.69 10.77
N LEU A 168 -20.48 -10.18 11.95
CA LEU A 168 -20.95 -8.80 12.11
C LEU A 168 -19.84 -7.77 11.82
N LYS A 169 -18.60 -8.03 12.23
CA LYS A 169 -17.46 -7.18 11.83
C LYS A 169 -17.34 -7.10 10.32
N GLY A 170 -17.42 -8.23 9.62
CA GLY A 170 -17.41 -8.27 8.15
C GLY A 170 -18.60 -7.52 7.53
N TYR A 171 -19.81 -7.64 8.12
CA TYR A 171 -20.98 -6.90 7.67
C TYR A 171 -20.78 -5.38 7.75
N VAL A 172 -20.39 -4.93 8.92
CA VAL A 172 -20.15 -3.51 9.21
C VAL A 172 -19.09 -2.94 8.28
N GLU A 173 -17.97 -3.66 8.12
CA GLU A 173 -16.89 -3.27 7.22
C GLU A 173 -17.37 -3.12 5.78
N LYS A 174 -18.09 -4.11 5.26
CA LYS A 174 -18.57 -4.11 3.88
C LYS A 174 -19.59 -3.00 3.63
N VAL A 175 -20.50 -2.76 4.56
CA VAL A 175 -21.48 -1.65 4.46
C VAL A 175 -20.77 -0.30 4.51
N TYR A 176 -19.81 -0.13 5.43
CA TYR A 176 -19.04 1.10 5.54
C TYR A 176 -18.25 1.41 4.26
N ASN A 177 -17.57 0.39 3.73
CA ASN A 177 -16.78 0.49 2.52
C ASN A 177 -17.66 0.80 1.30
N ASN A 178 -18.82 0.16 1.16
CA ASN A 178 -19.78 0.47 0.10
C ASN A 178 -20.32 1.92 0.19
N ALA A 179 -20.53 2.42 1.40
CA ALA A 179 -20.95 3.82 1.60
C ALA A 179 -19.83 4.79 1.21
N LYS A 180 -18.59 4.49 1.64
CA LYS A 180 -17.40 5.27 1.29
C LYS A 180 -17.17 5.30 -0.22
N SER A 181 -17.21 4.15 -0.89
CA SER A 181 -17.04 4.06 -2.35
C SER A 181 -18.11 4.86 -3.11
N ARG A 182 -19.38 4.80 -2.68
CA ARG A 182 -20.44 5.62 -3.26
C ARG A 182 -20.23 7.12 -3.04
N TRP A 183 -19.79 7.51 -1.85
CA TRP A 183 -19.47 8.91 -1.57
C TRP A 183 -18.29 9.38 -2.43
N MET A 184 -17.23 8.58 -2.53
CA MET A 184 -16.04 8.89 -3.33
C MET A 184 -16.39 9.06 -4.80
N SER A 185 -17.20 8.17 -5.40
CA SER A 185 -17.60 8.29 -6.80
C SER A 185 -18.32 9.59 -7.14
N ARG A 186 -19.00 10.21 -6.15
CA ARG A 186 -19.68 11.51 -6.30
C ARG A 186 -18.76 12.72 -6.06
N ASN A 187 -17.70 12.51 -5.29
CA ASN A 187 -16.81 13.58 -4.83
C ASN A 187 -15.40 13.52 -5.43
N VAL A 188 -15.20 12.70 -6.46
CA VAL A 188 -13.96 12.65 -7.23
C VAL A 188 -14.03 13.65 -8.38
N GLU A 189 -12.89 14.30 -8.66
CA GLU A 189 -12.68 15.13 -9.82
C GLU A 189 -11.36 14.79 -10.52
N THR A 190 -11.29 15.12 -11.82
CA THR A 190 -10.05 15.01 -12.59
C THR A 190 -9.20 16.24 -12.35
N ALA A 191 -7.98 16.04 -11.89
CA ALA A 191 -6.94 17.05 -11.76
C ALA A 191 -5.82 16.80 -12.79
N TYR A 192 -4.97 17.79 -12.96
CA TYR A 192 -3.80 17.70 -13.83
C TYR A 192 -2.54 17.82 -12.99
N LEU A 193 -1.59 16.92 -13.26
CA LEU A 193 -0.31 16.93 -12.60
C LEU A 193 0.51 18.14 -13.08
N ASP A 194 0.95 18.94 -12.13
CA ASP A 194 1.84 20.08 -12.37
C ASP A 194 3.10 19.98 -11.47
N SER A 195 4.05 20.86 -11.68
CA SER A 195 5.32 20.84 -10.96
C SER A 195 5.22 21.19 -9.47
N SER A 196 4.08 21.70 -9.00
CA SER A 196 3.83 22.01 -7.59
C SER A 196 3.27 20.80 -6.82
N HIS A 197 2.95 19.70 -7.53
CA HIS A 197 2.40 18.51 -6.90
C HIS A 197 3.37 17.90 -5.89
N PRO A 198 2.93 17.47 -4.70
CA PRO A 198 3.79 16.95 -3.63
C PRO A 198 4.69 15.76 -4.01
N ASN A 199 4.35 15.04 -5.09
CA ASN A 199 5.16 13.94 -5.61
C ASN A 199 6.47 14.38 -6.27
N PHE A 200 6.60 15.67 -6.64
CA PHE A 200 7.86 16.16 -7.17
C PHE A 200 8.82 16.47 -6.03
N GLU A 201 10.02 15.93 -6.13
CA GLU A 201 11.10 16.25 -5.23
C GLU A 201 11.83 17.50 -5.74
N GLU A 202 12.30 18.33 -4.81
CA GLU A 202 13.15 19.50 -5.14
C GLU A 202 14.62 19.13 -5.02
N GLU A 203 14.97 18.37 -3.99
CA GLU A 203 16.33 17.92 -3.72
C GLU A 203 16.34 16.58 -2.98
N TYR A 204 17.44 15.84 -3.13
CA TYR A 204 17.78 14.75 -2.24
C TYR A 204 18.86 15.21 -1.26
N ARG A 205 18.69 14.83 0.01
CA ARG A 205 19.70 14.96 1.03
C ARG A 205 20.33 13.61 1.30
N VAL A 206 21.63 13.49 1.05
CA VAL A 206 22.41 12.29 1.33
C VAL A 206 23.31 12.58 2.52
N LEU A 207 23.18 11.79 3.58
CA LEU A 207 24.03 11.85 4.77
C LEU A 207 24.91 10.61 4.79
N THR A 208 26.22 10.79 5.03
CA THR A 208 27.17 9.69 5.09
C THR A 208 27.98 9.77 6.37
N HIS A 209 28.07 8.66 7.09
CA HIS A 209 28.89 8.58 8.30
C HIS A 209 30.34 8.28 7.94
N LYS A 210 31.30 8.87 8.64
CA LYS A 210 32.76 8.71 8.42
C LYS A 210 33.23 7.25 8.47
N GLU A 211 32.57 6.41 9.27
CA GLU A 211 32.86 4.97 9.33
C GLU A 211 32.68 4.24 8.00
N LEU A 212 31.87 4.79 7.09
CA LEU A 212 31.69 4.24 5.73
C LEU A 212 33.03 4.10 5.03
N PHE A 213 33.89 5.08 5.19
CA PHE A 213 35.17 5.19 4.45
C PHE A 213 36.30 4.35 5.02
N LYS A 214 36.09 3.63 6.14
CA LYS A 214 37.04 2.62 6.58
C LYS A 214 37.14 1.43 5.64
N ASN A 215 36.04 1.14 4.91
CA ASN A 215 35.95 0.02 3.97
C ASN A 215 35.65 0.44 2.53
N GLU A 216 35.40 1.73 2.28
CA GLU A 216 35.03 2.30 0.98
C GLU A 216 36.06 3.36 0.59
N ASP A 217 36.26 3.58 -0.70
CA ASP A 217 37.09 4.64 -1.25
C ASP A 217 36.39 6.00 -1.08
N GLU A 218 36.79 6.76 -0.05
CA GLU A 218 36.29 8.11 0.23
C GLU A 218 36.46 9.04 -0.98
N ALA A 219 37.62 9.05 -1.59
CA ALA A 219 37.91 9.93 -2.73
C ALA A 219 37.07 9.56 -3.94
N GLY A 220 36.82 8.26 -4.17
CA GLY A 220 35.94 7.75 -5.22
C GLY A 220 34.51 8.11 -4.99
N PHE A 221 34.03 7.95 -3.77
CA PHE A 221 32.64 8.32 -3.36
C PHE A 221 32.41 9.83 -3.54
N CYS A 222 33.24 10.66 -2.94
CA CYS A 222 33.13 12.12 -3.04
C CYS A 222 33.22 12.61 -4.49
N LYS A 223 34.09 11.99 -5.31
CA LYS A 223 34.18 12.30 -6.74
C LYS A 223 32.90 11.95 -7.49
N ALA A 224 32.30 10.79 -7.22
CA ALA A 224 31.06 10.34 -7.87
C ALA A 224 29.87 11.22 -7.50
N ILE A 225 29.70 11.53 -6.20
CA ILE A 225 28.58 12.35 -5.74
C ILE A 225 28.71 13.81 -6.18
N ASN A 226 29.94 14.37 -6.19
CA ASN A 226 30.18 15.72 -6.69
C ASN A 226 29.98 15.80 -8.21
N LYS A 227 30.42 14.80 -8.97
CA LYS A 227 30.13 14.69 -10.40
C LYS A 227 28.62 14.67 -10.65
N LEU A 228 27.87 13.84 -9.92
CA LEU A 228 26.42 13.81 -10.01
C LEU A 228 25.82 15.18 -9.74
N LYS A 229 26.24 15.86 -8.65
CA LYS A 229 25.78 17.20 -8.31
C LYS A 229 26.03 18.21 -9.42
N GLN A 230 27.22 18.17 -10.04
CA GLN A 230 27.57 19.04 -11.17
C GLN A 230 26.69 18.78 -12.38
N GLU A 231 26.47 17.50 -12.77
CA GLU A 231 25.62 17.14 -13.90
C GLU A 231 24.16 17.54 -13.66
N LEU A 232 23.65 17.37 -12.44
CA LEU A 232 22.30 17.80 -12.05
C LEU A 232 22.17 19.32 -12.11
N THR A 233 23.12 20.06 -11.52
CA THR A 233 23.10 21.53 -11.54
C THR A 233 23.19 22.10 -12.96
N ALA A 234 23.97 21.44 -13.82
CA ALA A 234 24.11 21.84 -15.23
C ALA A 234 22.95 21.36 -16.13
N GLY A 235 22.02 20.52 -15.60
CA GLY A 235 20.95 19.93 -16.39
C GLY A 235 21.41 18.92 -17.46
N THR A 236 22.59 18.32 -17.27
CA THR A 236 23.23 17.40 -18.23
C THR A 236 23.18 15.94 -17.82
N PHE A 237 22.58 15.63 -16.66
CA PHE A 237 22.41 14.25 -16.19
C PHE A 237 21.55 13.44 -17.16
N SER A 238 22.15 12.47 -17.83
CA SER A 238 21.50 11.68 -18.89
C SER A 238 21.78 10.18 -18.84
N LYS A 239 22.62 9.75 -17.87
CA LYS A 239 23.00 8.36 -17.68
C LYS A 239 23.07 8.03 -16.21
N SER A 240 22.66 6.81 -15.86
CA SER A 240 22.80 6.30 -14.49
C SER A 240 24.24 6.29 -14.03
N ILE A 241 24.48 6.70 -12.79
CA ILE A 241 25.81 6.79 -12.17
C ILE A 241 25.82 5.93 -10.92
N ARG A 242 26.89 5.16 -10.75
CA ARG A 242 27.20 4.46 -9.51
C ARG A 242 27.87 5.43 -8.54
N ILE A 243 27.36 5.51 -7.29
CA ILE A 243 27.86 6.43 -6.27
C ILE A 243 28.89 5.74 -5.37
N ALA A 244 28.64 4.51 -4.93
CA ALA A 244 29.60 3.69 -4.20
C ALA A 244 30.30 2.69 -5.13
N ASN A 245 31.39 2.08 -4.66
CA ASN A 245 32.12 1.06 -5.41
C ASN A 245 31.31 -0.22 -5.66
N SER A 246 30.32 -0.51 -4.82
CA SER A 246 29.30 -1.55 -5.03
C SER A 246 28.15 -1.04 -5.89
N ASN A 247 27.35 -1.96 -6.45
CA ASN A 247 26.10 -1.62 -7.14
C ASN A 247 24.95 -1.31 -6.14
N ASP A 248 25.28 -1.03 -4.89
CA ASP A 248 24.33 -0.90 -3.81
C ASP A 248 23.89 0.55 -3.58
N PHE A 249 24.57 1.51 -4.22
CA PHE A 249 24.15 2.91 -4.22
C PHE A 249 24.32 3.53 -5.61
N GLU A 250 23.19 3.86 -6.26
CA GLU A 250 23.14 4.33 -7.64
C GLU A 250 22.21 5.53 -7.78
N ALA A 251 22.56 6.44 -8.69
CA ALA A 251 21.66 7.47 -9.23
C ALA A 251 21.19 7.01 -10.61
N LEU A 252 19.91 6.71 -10.73
CA LEU A 252 19.31 6.13 -11.92
C LEU A 252 18.72 7.22 -12.81
N CYS A 253 18.99 7.14 -14.12
CA CYS A 253 18.35 7.90 -15.17
C CYS A 253 17.37 6.98 -15.90
N ILE A 254 16.07 7.22 -15.72
CA ILE A 254 15.02 6.34 -16.22
C ILE A 254 14.18 7.10 -17.26
N ALA A 255 14.04 6.53 -18.48
CA ALA A 255 13.22 7.12 -19.51
C ALA A 255 11.76 7.26 -19.05
N GLY A 256 11.16 8.40 -19.34
CA GLY A 256 9.78 8.70 -18.99
C GLY A 256 9.55 9.05 -17.53
N HIS A 257 10.52 8.90 -16.60
CA HIS A 257 10.33 9.36 -15.23
C HIS A 257 10.25 10.90 -15.19
N LEU A 258 9.28 11.43 -14.42
CA LEU A 258 8.95 12.85 -14.47
C LEU A 258 9.99 13.75 -13.80
N TYR A 259 10.91 13.20 -13.04
CA TYR A 259 12.08 13.89 -12.50
C TYR A 259 13.29 12.94 -12.44
N GLN A 260 14.48 13.51 -12.31
CA GLN A 260 15.74 12.76 -12.24
C GLN A 260 16.70 13.39 -11.22
N PRO A 261 17.54 12.59 -10.56
CA PRO A 261 17.63 11.13 -10.63
C PRO A 261 16.57 10.42 -9.78
N LEU A 262 16.47 9.10 -9.93
CA LEU A 262 15.95 8.22 -8.88
C LEU A 262 17.15 7.63 -8.14
N LEU A 263 17.22 7.82 -6.82
CA LEU A 263 18.28 7.22 -6.01
C LEU A 263 17.87 5.83 -5.54
N TYR A 264 18.77 4.87 -5.71
CA TYR A 264 18.65 3.52 -5.16
C TYR A 264 19.70 3.31 -4.08
N LEU A 265 19.30 2.72 -2.95
CA LEU A 265 20.20 2.36 -1.85
C LEU A 265 19.83 0.97 -1.31
N ASN A 266 20.79 0.05 -1.33
CA ASN A 266 20.70 -1.19 -0.58
C ASN A 266 21.19 -0.97 0.86
N GLU A 267 20.27 -0.58 1.74
CA GLU A 267 20.61 -0.25 3.14
C GLU A 267 21.38 -1.37 3.86
N SER A 268 21.10 -2.64 3.51
CA SER A 268 21.75 -3.79 4.18
C SER A 268 23.26 -3.84 3.94
N SER A 269 23.74 -3.30 2.82
CA SER A 269 25.16 -3.25 2.46
C SER A 269 25.94 -2.18 3.22
N PHE A 270 25.25 -1.21 3.82
CA PHE A 270 25.85 -0.07 4.51
C PHE A 270 25.47 -0.03 6.00
N LYS A 271 25.26 -1.19 6.63
CA LYS A 271 24.95 -1.29 8.06
C LYS A 271 26.20 -1.49 8.91
N HIS A 272 26.28 -0.74 10.00
CA HIS A 272 27.26 -0.92 11.07
C HIS A 272 26.57 -1.39 12.36
N LYS A 273 27.24 -2.25 13.12
CA LYS A 273 26.64 -2.89 14.31
C LYS A 273 26.22 -1.90 15.41
N GLU A 274 26.98 -0.83 15.58
CA GLU A 274 26.77 0.15 16.66
C GLU A 274 26.09 1.43 16.18
N ILE A 275 26.31 1.83 14.92
CA ILE A 275 25.85 3.10 14.35
C ILE A 275 24.50 2.91 13.62
N GLY A 276 24.24 1.70 13.12
CA GLY A 276 23.10 1.44 12.26
C GLY A 276 23.43 1.71 10.78
N ASN A 277 22.62 2.52 10.10
CA ASN A 277 22.86 2.85 8.70
C ASN A 277 24.00 3.86 8.57
N LEU A 278 24.99 3.55 7.73
CA LEU A 278 26.11 4.47 7.42
C LEU A 278 25.77 5.49 6.32
N ILE A 279 24.69 5.26 5.59
CA ILE A 279 24.16 6.18 4.57
C ILE A 279 22.66 6.35 4.83
N GLU A 280 22.21 7.60 4.84
CA GLU A 280 20.81 7.97 4.86
C GLU A 280 20.48 8.84 3.65
N VAL A 281 19.34 8.61 3.03
CA VAL A 281 18.86 9.38 1.87
C VAL A 281 17.45 9.90 2.16
N ARG A 282 17.26 11.19 2.00
CA ARG A 282 15.95 11.86 2.16
C ARG A 282 15.62 12.70 0.93
N PRO A 283 14.45 12.50 0.32
CA PRO A 283 13.47 11.45 0.61
C PRO A 283 14.05 10.04 0.39
N VAL A 284 13.43 9.04 1.00
CA VAL A 284 13.92 7.65 1.03
C VAL A 284 14.24 7.16 -0.38
N ALA A 285 15.41 6.56 -0.56
CA ALA A 285 15.82 5.96 -1.83
C ALA A 285 14.94 4.76 -2.23
N LEU A 286 15.04 4.33 -3.48
CA LEU A 286 14.40 3.10 -3.95
C LEU A 286 14.95 1.89 -3.19
N ASN A 287 14.08 0.96 -2.86
CA ASN A 287 14.48 -0.38 -2.46
C ASN A 287 14.79 -1.26 -3.68
N LYS A 288 15.24 -2.50 -3.45
CA LYS A 288 15.62 -3.41 -4.54
C LYS A 288 14.47 -3.71 -5.50
N GLY A 289 13.26 -3.99 -4.99
CA GLY A 289 12.10 -4.29 -5.83
C GLY A 289 11.70 -3.09 -6.71
N GLU A 290 11.67 -1.90 -6.12
CA GLU A 290 11.41 -0.65 -6.85
C GLU A 290 12.48 -0.36 -7.91
N ARG A 291 13.76 -0.57 -7.57
CA ARG A 291 14.88 -0.40 -8.50
C ARG A 291 14.79 -1.38 -9.66
N ASP A 292 14.55 -2.65 -9.40
CA ASP A 292 14.44 -3.67 -10.44
C ASP A 292 13.28 -3.36 -11.39
N PHE A 293 12.13 -2.92 -10.86
CA PHE A 293 10.97 -2.50 -11.64
C PHE A 293 11.31 -1.32 -12.59
N VAL A 294 11.94 -0.25 -12.11
CA VAL A 294 12.26 0.90 -12.97
C VAL A 294 13.32 0.56 -14.01
N CYS A 295 14.28 -0.33 -13.69
CA CYS A 295 15.26 -0.82 -14.65
C CYS A 295 14.62 -1.71 -15.72
N ASP A 296 13.61 -2.51 -15.36
CA ASP A 296 12.86 -3.34 -16.31
C ASP A 296 11.99 -2.49 -17.25
N ILE A 297 11.34 -1.43 -16.74
CA ILE A 297 10.65 -0.46 -17.59
C ILE A 297 11.62 0.20 -18.57
N GLN A 298 12.79 0.63 -18.10
CA GLN A 298 13.81 1.22 -18.98
C GLN A 298 14.22 0.24 -20.07
N ARG A 299 14.52 -0.99 -19.70
CA ARG A 299 14.90 -2.06 -20.65
C ARG A 299 13.79 -2.36 -21.64
N PHE A 300 12.54 -2.40 -21.17
CA PHE A 300 11.39 -2.59 -22.07
C PHE A 300 11.23 -1.44 -23.05
N PHE A 301 11.40 -0.20 -22.58
CA PHE A 301 11.35 0.99 -23.42
C PHE A 301 12.42 0.94 -24.51
N ASP A 302 13.66 0.63 -24.15
CA ASP A 302 14.80 0.60 -25.06
C ASP A 302 14.68 -0.52 -26.10
N ASN A 303 14.14 -1.69 -25.72
CA ASN A 303 14.03 -2.87 -26.57
C ASN A 303 12.79 -2.88 -27.47
N ASN A 304 11.82 -1.98 -27.26
CA ASN A 304 10.54 -1.99 -27.98
C ASN A 304 10.19 -0.62 -28.61
N PRO A 305 11.08 0.02 -29.40
CA PRO A 305 10.82 1.33 -29.95
C PRO A 305 9.58 1.36 -30.87
N ALA A 306 9.32 0.29 -31.61
CA ALA A 306 8.12 0.18 -32.47
C ALA A 306 6.81 0.15 -31.66
N PHE A 307 6.82 -0.41 -30.45
CA PHE A 307 5.65 -0.37 -29.56
C PHE A 307 5.32 1.05 -29.12
N PHE A 308 6.34 1.87 -28.90
CA PHE A 308 6.20 3.25 -28.43
C PHE A 308 6.04 4.28 -29.53
N GLU A 309 6.03 3.86 -30.82
CA GLU A 309 5.77 4.77 -31.92
C GLU A 309 4.37 5.42 -31.77
N GLY A 310 4.31 6.74 -31.78
CA GLY A 310 3.08 7.51 -31.55
C GLY A 310 2.53 7.46 -30.11
N LYS A 311 3.27 6.86 -29.18
CA LYS A 311 2.90 6.75 -27.76
C LYS A 311 3.95 7.42 -26.88
N SER A 312 3.53 7.90 -25.73
CA SER A 312 4.43 8.46 -24.71
C SER A 312 4.21 7.77 -23.38
N LEU A 313 5.29 7.33 -22.77
CA LEU A 313 5.30 6.73 -21.44
C LEU A 313 5.77 7.77 -20.42
N TYR A 314 5.02 7.89 -19.32
CA TYR A 314 5.41 8.71 -18.18
C TYR A 314 5.34 7.86 -16.93
N LEU A 315 6.36 7.99 -16.10
CA LEU A 315 6.49 7.28 -14.82
C LEU A 315 6.66 8.33 -13.71
N LEU A 316 6.01 8.12 -12.58
CA LEU A 316 6.16 8.94 -11.38
C LEU A 316 6.28 8.04 -10.17
N ARG A 317 7.35 8.18 -9.40
CA ARG A 317 7.43 7.62 -8.06
C ARG A 317 6.43 8.36 -7.16
N ASN A 318 5.57 7.62 -6.50
CA ASN A 318 4.50 8.17 -5.70
C ASN A 318 4.90 8.23 -4.22
N LYS A 319 4.46 9.28 -3.52
CA LYS A 319 4.69 9.41 -2.08
C LYS A 319 3.56 8.76 -1.29
N SER A 320 3.91 7.91 -0.35
CA SER A 320 2.93 7.36 0.59
C SER A 320 2.25 8.49 1.38
N ARG A 321 0.92 8.41 1.54
CA ARG A 321 0.06 9.34 2.28
C ARG A 321 -0.04 10.78 1.76
N LYS A 322 0.91 11.28 0.96
CA LYS A 322 0.92 12.66 0.41
C LYS A 322 0.75 12.70 -1.10
N GLY A 323 0.97 11.57 -1.77
CA GLY A 323 0.89 11.45 -3.22
C GLY A 323 -0.52 11.17 -3.74
N ILE A 324 -0.57 10.66 -4.96
CA ILE A 324 -1.81 10.24 -5.61
C ILE A 324 -2.24 8.90 -5.01
N GLY A 325 -3.33 8.88 -4.26
CA GLY A 325 -3.92 7.67 -3.71
C GLY A 325 -4.86 7.00 -4.70
N PHE A 326 -4.96 5.68 -4.61
CA PHE A 326 -6.08 4.97 -5.20
C PHE A 326 -7.25 5.03 -4.23
N PHE A 327 -8.44 5.41 -4.72
CA PHE A 327 -9.63 5.56 -3.90
C PHE A 327 -10.28 4.21 -3.60
N ASP A 328 -9.49 3.32 -3.01
CA ASP A 328 -9.96 2.06 -2.47
C ASP A 328 -10.16 2.17 -0.96
N ASP A 329 -10.86 1.22 -0.39
CA ASP A 329 -11.24 1.16 1.02
C ASP A 329 -10.05 1.14 1.98
N SER A 330 -8.89 0.70 1.50
CA SER A 330 -7.65 0.58 2.28
C SER A 330 -6.81 1.87 2.36
N GLY A 331 -7.15 2.93 1.59
CA GLY A 331 -6.27 4.10 1.46
C GLY A 331 -4.92 3.74 0.82
N PHE A 332 -4.97 2.91 -0.21
CA PHE A 332 -3.80 2.41 -0.91
C PHE A 332 -3.10 3.54 -1.68
N TYR A 333 -1.80 3.67 -1.45
CA TYR A 333 -0.90 4.55 -2.21
C TYR A 333 0.12 3.66 -2.92
N PRO A 334 0.01 3.49 -4.25
CA PRO A 334 0.98 2.70 -5.02
C PRO A 334 2.35 3.35 -4.97
N ASP A 335 3.42 2.56 -5.11
CA ASP A 335 4.78 3.09 -5.16
C ASP A 335 5.05 3.88 -6.45
N PHE A 336 4.40 3.47 -7.56
CA PHE A 336 4.55 4.13 -8.86
C PHE A 336 3.22 4.34 -9.56
N ILE A 337 3.18 5.40 -10.37
CA ILE A 337 2.09 5.69 -11.30
C ILE A 337 2.68 5.79 -12.69
N VAL A 338 2.06 5.09 -13.62
CA VAL A 338 2.45 5.05 -15.04
C VAL A 338 1.32 5.60 -15.90
N TRP A 339 1.64 6.54 -16.76
CA TRP A 339 0.73 7.00 -17.82
C TRP A 339 1.26 6.53 -19.17
N LEU A 340 0.44 5.83 -19.94
CA LEU A 340 0.65 5.59 -21.35
C LEU A 340 -0.30 6.51 -22.12
N VAL A 341 0.26 7.46 -22.85
CA VAL A 341 -0.49 8.45 -23.63
C VAL A 341 -0.48 8.03 -25.09
N VAL A 342 -1.67 7.86 -25.67
CA VAL A 342 -1.87 7.48 -27.08
C VAL A 342 -2.84 8.47 -27.70
N GLY A 343 -2.35 9.41 -28.51
CA GLY A 343 -3.15 10.53 -29.00
C GLY A 343 -3.73 11.35 -27.86
N GLU A 344 -5.05 11.43 -27.75
CA GLU A 344 -5.76 12.12 -26.66
C GLU A 344 -6.11 11.23 -25.47
N HIS A 345 -5.91 9.92 -25.58
CA HIS A 345 -6.21 8.95 -24.54
C HIS A 345 -5.05 8.79 -23.58
N GLN A 346 -5.37 8.68 -22.29
CA GLN A 346 -4.39 8.42 -21.22
C GLN A 346 -4.81 7.19 -20.44
N TYR A 347 -3.96 6.18 -20.47
CA TYR A 347 -4.10 4.97 -19.64
C TYR A 347 -3.24 5.14 -18.39
N VAL A 348 -3.85 5.05 -17.23
CA VAL A 348 -3.17 5.23 -15.94
C VAL A 348 -3.11 3.90 -15.22
N SER A 349 -1.91 3.49 -14.84
CA SER A 349 -1.67 2.26 -14.07
C SER A 349 -1.01 2.59 -12.74
N PHE A 350 -1.47 1.92 -11.70
CA PHE A 350 -0.94 2.00 -10.34
C PHE A 350 -0.13 0.74 -10.06
N ILE A 351 1.11 0.91 -9.64
CA ILE A 351 2.07 -0.19 -9.53
C ILE A 351 2.72 -0.19 -8.15
N ASP A 352 2.71 -1.35 -7.52
CA ASP A 352 3.38 -1.63 -6.24
C ASP A 352 4.28 -2.86 -6.47
N PRO A 353 5.58 -2.67 -6.73
CA PRO A 353 6.50 -3.76 -7.06
C PRO A 353 6.95 -4.49 -5.80
N LYS A 354 6.03 -5.10 -5.08
CA LYS A 354 6.36 -6.05 -4.00
C LYS A 354 6.87 -7.33 -4.63
N GLY A 355 8.09 -7.71 -4.25
CA GLY A 355 8.67 -8.95 -4.70
C GLY A 355 7.71 -10.11 -4.42
N ILE A 356 7.42 -10.92 -5.44
CA ILE A 356 6.75 -12.22 -5.27
C ILE A 356 7.73 -13.06 -4.48
N THR A 357 7.50 -13.20 -3.17
CA THR A 357 8.23 -14.11 -2.29
C THR A 357 7.66 -15.51 -2.38
#